data_3d3bacb0bc57b74c86efbc92dd8b86c6
#
_entry.id   3d3bacb0bc57b74c86efbc92dd8b86c6
#
_cell.length_a   1.000
_cell.length_b   1.000
_cell.length_c   1.000
_cell.angle_alpha   90.00
_cell.angle_beta   90.00
_cell.angle_gamma   90.00
#
_symmetry.space_group_name_H-M   'P 1'
#
loop_
_entity.id
_entity.type
_entity.pdbx_description
1 polymer ?
#
loop_
_entity_poly.entity_id
_entity_poly.type
_entity_poly.pdbx_seq_one_letter_code
_entity_poly.pdbx_strand_id
1 'polypeptide(L)'
;MRLTHQILGPLKVEKTDIVIVVSDLHLNHDKEFVWKYRSQFIPEAGISNVDDYTTYIINSLYSAYYKYKTDDNNVYLLSLGDNCFNDKEGKVANRLLQTPFDHIYSLPGNHPSGIKAIEMEGGRCNFTLISECMTLQLGKQTLLTITHYPVVDTAMAVYGTLCGHCHGSLTALNEGNSSLGRIFDCGVDNALRLKKRPYFTLDECLGYLRCKKDWDKTLQLHRQRKEEENVRVV
;
A
#
# COMPACT_ATOMS: atom_id res chain seq x y z
N MET A 1 26.77 -3.89 0.19
CA MET A 1 25.84 -4.92 0.65
C MET A 1 24.72 -4.99 -0.37
N ARG A 2 24.56 -6.06 -1.12
CA ARG A 2 23.45 -6.17 -2.09
C ARG A 2 22.17 -6.27 -1.27
N LEU A 3 21.22 -5.35 -1.49
CA LEU A 3 19.85 -5.55 -1.04
C LEU A 3 19.36 -6.84 -1.67
N THR A 4 19.19 -7.84 -0.85
CA THR A 4 18.67 -9.11 -1.33
C THR A 4 17.19 -8.91 -1.59
N HIS A 5 16.77 -8.92 -2.85
CA HIS A 5 15.39 -9.09 -3.26
C HIS A 5 14.92 -10.48 -2.81
N GLN A 6 14.73 -10.66 -1.52
CA GLN A 6 14.29 -11.92 -0.97
C GLN A 6 13.01 -11.67 -0.17
N ILE A 7 11.87 -11.80 -0.84
CA ILE A 7 10.72 -12.29 -0.12
C ILE A 7 10.45 -13.70 -0.59
N LEU A 8 11.09 -14.62 0.08
CA LEU A 8 10.79 -16.03 0.01
C LEU A 8 9.70 -16.35 1.04
N GLY A 9 8.47 -15.93 0.77
CA GLY A 9 7.35 -16.23 1.63
C GLY A 9 6.49 -14.99 1.99
N PRO A 10 5.34 -15.17 2.65
CA PRO A 10 4.47 -14.07 3.04
C PRO A 10 5.13 -13.19 4.11
N LEU A 11 4.97 -11.87 3.99
CA LEU A 11 5.25 -10.95 5.08
C LEU A 11 4.28 -11.27 6.22
N LYS A 12 4.81 -11.63 7.38
CA LYS A 12 4.02 -11.93 8.57
C LYS A 12 3.90 -10.70 9.44
N VAL A 13 2.69 -10.39 9.84
CA VAL A 13 2.37 -9.29 10.74
C VAL A 13 1.63 -9.87 11.96
N GLU A 14 2.10 -9.52 13.14
CA GLU A 14 1.46 -9.93 14.38
C GLU A 14 0.18 -9.11 14.64
N LYS A 15 -0.70 -9.62 15.50
CA LYS A 15 -1.98 -8.93 15.76
C LYS A 15 -1.84 -7.60 16.48
N THR A 16 -0.77 -7.41 17.20
CA THR A 16 -0.45 -6.18 17.94
C THR A 16 0.18 -5.12 17.06
N ASP A 17 0.78 -5.54 15.95
CA ASP A 17 1.47 -4.62 15.03
C ASP A 17 0.48 -3.76 14.24
N ILE A 18 0.90 -2.54 13.95
CA ILE A 18 0.16 -1.61 13.10
C ILE A 18 0.86 -1.48 11.76
N VAL A 19 0.11 -1.63 10.68
CA VAL A 19 0.61 -1.39 9.33
C VAL A 19 -0.07 -0.16 8.75
N ILE A 20 0.71 0.86 8.46
CA ILE A 20 0.29 2.03 7.70
C ILE A 20 0.47 1.71 6.22
N VAL A 21 -0.58 1.82 5.45
CA VAL A 21 -0.60 1.47 4.03
C VAL A 21 -0.73 2.73 3.19
N VAL A 22 0.14 2.87 2.22
CA VAL A 22 0.18 3.98 1.27
C VAL A 22 0.44 3.48 -0.14
N SER A 23 0.05 4.25 -1.14
CA SER A 23 0.45 4.10 -2.53
C SER A 23 0.38 5.42 -3.25
N ASP A 24 1.11 5.53 -4.35
CA ASP A 24 1.02 6.67 -5.27
C ASP A 24 1.29 8.02 -4.56
N LEU A 25 2.26 8.06 -3.67
CA LEU A 25 2.60 9.28 -2.95
C LEU A 25 3.06 10.38 -3.91
N HIS A 26 3.76 10.01 -4.98
CA HIS A 26 4.28 10.94 -6.00
C HIS A 26 4.98 12.15 -5.39
N LEU A 27 5.81 11.92 -4.37
CA LEU A 27 6.61 12.96 -3.76
C LEU A 27 7.52 13.59 -4.81
N ASN A 28 7.71 14.91 -4.74
CA ASN A 28 8.47 15.68 -5.73
C ASN A 28 7.92 15.62 -7.17
N HIS A 29 6.64 15.32 -7.34
CA HIS A 29 6.02 15.39 -8.65
C HIS A 29 5.64 16.83 -8.98
N ASP A 30 6.44 17.49 -9.79
CA ASP A 30 6.36 18.91 -10.14
C ASP A 30 5.14 19.30 -11.00
N LYS A 31 4.42 18.31 -11.53
CA LYS A 31 3.21 18.60 -12.32
C LYS A 31 2.06 19.05 -11.43
N GLU A 32 1.56 20.25 -11.69
CA GLU A 32 0.48 20.88 -10.92
C GLU A 32 -0.75 19.99 -10.75
N PHE A 33 -1.09 19.18 -11.76
CA PHE A 33 -2.28 18.34 -11.69
C PHE A 33 -2.21 17.28 -10.56
N VAL A 34 -1.03 16.93 -10.05
CA VAL A 34 -0.89 16.00 -8.92
C VAL A 34 -1.10 16.72 -7.60
N TRP A 35 -0.19 17.62 -7.21
CA TRP A 35 -0.25 18.26 -5.90
C TRP A 35 -1.43 19.24 -5.78
N LYS A 36 -1.75 19.98 -6.85
CA LYS A 36 -2.86 20.93 -6.87
C LYS A 36 -4.22 20.25 -6.81
N TYR A 37 -4.38 19.11 -7.52
CA TYR A 37 -5.60 18.30 -7.39
C TYR A 37 -5.79 17.79 -5.98
N ARG A 38 -4.72 17.30 -5.36
CA ARG A 38 -4.76 16.73 -4.00
C ARG A 38 -4.96 17.77 -2.91
N SER A 39 -4.42 18.97 -3.10
CA SER A 39 -4.55 20.06 -2.12
C SER A 39 -6.01 20.44 -1.83
N GLN A 40 -6.92 20.28 -2.77
CA GLN A 40 -8.35 20.53 -2.54
C GLN A 40 -8.98 19.60 -1.48
N PHE A 41 -8.37 18.46 -1.19
CA PHE A 41 -8.81 17.55 -0.13
C PHE A 41 -8.12 17.82 1.21
N ILE A 42 -7.18 18.78 1.26
CA ILE A 42 -6.35 19.15 2.42
C ILE A 42 -6.34 20.68 2.61
N PRO A 43 -7.49 21.32 2.74
CA PRO A 43 -7.57 22.79 2.73
C PRO A 43 -6.78 23.45 3.86
N GLU A 44 -6.62 22.78 4.99
CA GLU A 44 -5.97 23.32 6.19
C GLU A 44 -4.43 23.31 6.09
N ALA A 45 -3.86 22.60 5.14
CA ALA A 45 -2.41 22.42 5.04
C ALA A 45 -1.69 23.55 4.30
N GLY A 46 -2.42 24.47 3.67
CA GLY A 46 -1.81 25.60 2.96
C GLY A 46 -0.88 25.19 1.82
N ILE A 47 -1.19 24.11 1.10
CA ILE A 47 -0.35 23.56 0.03
C ILE A 47 -0.41 24.48 -1.19
N SER A 48 0.72 25.09 -1.53
CA SER A 48 0.86 26.04 -2.65
C SER A 48 1.83 25.56 -3.74
N ASN A 49 2.62 24.53 -3.46
CA ASN A 49 3.61 23.98 -4.38
C ASN A 49 3.91 22.50 -4.05
N VAL A 50 4.79 21.89 -4.82
CA VAL A 50 5.18 20.47 -4.66
C VAL A 50 5.94 20.20 -3.36
N ASP A 51 6.72 21.16 -2.86
CA ASP A 51 7.47 20.98 -1.63
C ASP A 51 6.57 21.03 -0.41
N ASP A 52 5.56 21.90 -0.40
CA ASP A 52 4.53 21.94 0.64
C ASP A 52 3.77 20.60 0.67
N TYR A 53 3.38 20.09 -0.50
CA TYR A 53 2.72 18.80 -0.63
C TYR A 53 3.60 17.66 -0.10
N THR A 54 4.85 17.60 -0.55
CA THR A 54 5.82 16.59 -0.10
C THR A 54 6.01 16.64 1.41
N THR A 55 6.14 17.84 1.96
CA THR A 55 6.29 18.07 3.40
C THR A 55 5.05 17.64 4.17
N TYR A 56 3.86 17.96 3.68
CA TYR A 56 2.60 17.52 4.27
C TYR A 56 2.52 15.99 4.36
N ILE A 57 2.83 15.29 3.28
CA ILE A 57 2.79 13.81 3.25
C ILE A 57 3.77 13.24 4.29
N ILE A 58 5.02 13.70 4.27
CA ILE A 58 6.05 13.22 5.21
C ILE A 58 5.64 13.47 6.67
N ASN A 59 5.18 14.68 7.00
CA ASN A 59 4.72 15.02 8.35
C ASN A 59 3.50 14.20 8.77
N SER A 60 2.60 13.89 7.85
CA SER A 60 1.45 13.02 8.11
C SER A 60 1.88 11.60 8.46
N LEU A 61 2.93 11.09 7.82
CA LEU A 61 3.50 9.77 8.14
C LEU A 61 4.21 9.76 9.50
N TYR A 62 4.98 10.82 9.83
CA TYR A 62 5.52 11.00 11.19
C TYR A 62 4.41 10.99 12.24
N SER A 63 3.36 11.77 12.01
CA SER A 63 2.20 11.85 12.91
C SER A 63 1.50 10.49 13.05
N ALA A 64 1.40 9.73 11.95
CA ALA A 64 0.83 8.39 11.97
C ALA A 64 1.65 7.45 12.87
N TYR A 65 2.97 7.45 12.72
CA TYR A 65 3.84 6.64 13.56
C TYR A 65 3.61 6.94 15.05
N TYR A 66 3.77 8.19 15.48
CA TYR A 66 3.63 8.57 16.90
C TYR A 66 2.21 8.36 17.44
N LYS A 67 1.21 8.42 16.59
CA LYS A 67 -0.18 8.13 16.98
C LYS A 67 -0.40 6.67 17.35
N TYR A 68 0.27 5.75 16.68
CA TYR A 68 0.01 4.31 16.80
C TYR A 68 1.10 3.55 17.54
N LYS A 69 2.30 4.14 17.73
CA LYS A 69 3.40 3.49 18.41
C LYS A 69 3.16 3.44 19.91
N THR A 70 3.35 2.24 20.46
CA THR A 70 3.40 1.94 21.91
C THR A 70 4.65 1.11 22.18
N ASP A 71 4.92 0.79 23.45
CA ASP A 71 6.06 -0.04 23.83
C ASP A 71 5.88 -1.52 23.39
N ASP A 72 4.63 -1.95 23.18
CA ASP A 72 4.27 -3.35 22.94
C ASP A 72 4.01 -3.69 21.48
N ASN A 73 4.15 -2.73 20.55
CA ASN A 73 3.87 -2.99 19.14
C ASN A 73 4.97 -2.47 18.19
N ASN A 74 4.99 -2.99 16.99
CA ASN A 74 5.70 -2.37 15.87
C ASN A 74 4.72 -1.58 15.00
N VAL A 75 5.21 -0.51 14.38
CA VAL A 75 4.48 0.28 13.38
C VAL A 75 5.25 0.23 12.08
N TYR A 76 4.68 -0.44 11.10
CA TYR A 76 5.27 -0.62 9.77
C TYR A 76 4.68 0.35 8.76
N LEU A 77 5.49 0.76 7.79
CA LEU A 77 5.02 1.41 6.57
C LEU A 77 5.05 0.38 5.43
N LEU A 78 3.91 0.16 4.81
CA LEU A 78 3.77 -0.63 3.60
C LEU A 78 3.39 0.29 2.44
N SER A 79 4.34 0.53 1.54
CA SER A 79 4.11 1.30 0.33
C SER A 79 3.90 0.38 -0.87
N LEU A 80 2.81 0.59 -1.57
CA LEU A 80 2.45 -0.19 -2.75
C LEU A 80 3.03 0.38 -4.05
N GLY A 81 3.98 1.30 -3.94
CA GLY A 81 4.73 1.85 -5.07
C GLY A 81 4.45 3.32 -5.37
N ASP A 82 5.14 3.83 -6.38
CA ASP A 82 5.08 5.22 -6.86
C ASP A 82 5.28 6.26 -5.75
N ASN A 83 6.35 6.06 -4.96
CA ASN A 83 6.65 6.92 -3.82
C ASN A 83 7.15 8.30 -4.25
N CYS A 84 8.06 8.35 -5.22
CA CYS A 84 8.75 9.57 -5.64
C CYS A 84 8.75 9.72 -7.15
N PHE A 85 8.81 10.97 -7.61
CA PHE A 85 8.91 11.31 -9.02
C PHE A 85 10.14 12.20 -9.25
N ASN A 86 10.88 12.00 -10.35
CA ASN A 86 12.10 12.76 -10.70
C ASN A 86 13.16 12.85 -9.60
N ASP A 87 13.20 11.92 -8.68
CA ASP A 87 14.14 11.88 -7.54
C ASP A 87 15.37 11.05 -7.87
N LYS A 88 16.15 11.48 -8.87
CA LYS A 88 17.33 10.75 -9.37
C LYS A 88 18.43 10.60 -8.31
N GLU A 89 18.55 11.56 -7.41
CA GLU A 89 19.54 11.57 -6.34
C GLU A 89 19.04 10.92 -5.05
N GLY A 90 17.79 10.47 -5.01
CA GLY A 90 17.19 9.83 -3.83
C GLY A 90 16.94 10.78 -2.65
N LYS A 91 17.03 12.10 -2.83
CA LYS A 91 16.88 13.06 -1.73
C LYS A 91 15.51 13.00 -1.08
N VAL A 92 14.47 12.92 -1.88
CA VAL A 92 13.08 12.89 -1.39
C VAL A 92 12.75 11.49 -0.85
N ALA A 93 13.20 10.45 -1.53
CA ALA A 93 13.06 9.09 -1.02
C ALA A 93 13.80 8.91 0.32
N ASN A 94 14.97 9.54 0.52
CA ASN A 94 15.65 9.58 1.81
C ASN A 94 14.81 10.23 2.91
N ARG A 95 14.07 11.30 2.62
CA ARG A 95 13.14 11.89 3.59
C ARG A 95 12.04 10.90 4.01
N LEU A 96 11.49 10.15 3.07
CA LEU A 96 10.52 9.10 3.35
C LEU A 96 11.14 8.01 4.24
N LEU A 97 12.35 7.56 3.93
CA LEU A 97 13.05 6.53 4.70
C LEU A 97 13.54 7.00 6.07
N GLN A 98 13.60 8.31 6.31
CA GLN A 98 13.91 8.88 7.63
C GLN A 98 12.70 8.90 8.55
N THR A 99 11.50 8.60 8.06
CA THR A 99 10.34 8.42 8.93
C THR A 99 10.61 7.30 9.95
N PRO A 100 10.10 7.43 11.19
CA PRO A 100 10.54 6.60 12.31
C PRO A 100 9.96 5.19 12.34
N PHE A 101 9.33 4.72 11.27
CA PHE A 101 8.75 3.38 11.22
C PHE A 101 9.75 2.29 11.58
N ASP A 102 9.32 1.30 12.34
CA ASP A 102 10.15 0.17 12.76
C ASP A 102 10.68 -0.59 11.53
N HIS A 103 9.88 -0.69 10.47
CA HIS A 103 10.34 -1.11 9.15
C HIS A 103 9.49 -0.54 8.04
N ILE A 104 10.09 -0.33 6.87
CA ILE A 104 9.45 0.16 5.65
C ILE A 104 9.56 -0.92 4.57
N TYR A 105 8.41 -1.37 4.11
CA TYR A 105 8.28 -2.27 2.97
C TYR A 105 7.76 -1.47 1.78
N SER A 106 8.40 -1.58 0.63
CA SER A 106 7.99 -0.85 -0.55
C SER A 106 8.03 -1.68 -1.82
N LEU A 107 6.98 -1.58 -2.63
CA LEU A 107 7.02 -2.00 -4.03
C LEU A 107 7.60 -0.84 -4.87
N PRO A 108 8.20 -1.13 -6.04
CA PRO A 108 8.75 -0.08 -6.88
C PRO A 108 7.70 0.81 -7.54
N GLY A 109 6.57 0.24 -7.98
CA GLY A 109 5.62 0.90 -8.87
C GLY A 109 6.19 1.15 -10.27
N ASN A 110 5.53 1.99 -11.07
CA ASN A 110 6.03 2.39 -12.39
C ASN A 110 6.91 3.66 -12.38
N HIS A 111 7.02 4.34 -11.22
CA HIS A 111 7.90 5.49 -10.99
C HIS A 111 8.93 5.23 -9.87
N PRO A 112 9.87 4.31 -10.04
CA PRO A 112 10.76 3.83 -8.96
C PRO A 112 12.03 4.68 -8.77
N SER A 113 12.17 5.86 -9.39
CA SER A 113 13.45 6.56 -9.54
C SER A 113 14.20 6.82 -8.22
N GLY A 114 13.52 7.34 -7.21
CA GLY A 114 14.15 7.64 -5.92
C GLY A 114 14.51 6.38 -5.13
N ILE A 115 13.64 5.39 -5.12
CA ILE A 115 13.87 4.12 -4.41
C ILE A 115 15.07 3.38 -5.00
N LYS A 116 15.22 3.36 -6.33
CA LYS A 116 16.39 2.77 -7.00
C LYS A 116 17.70 3.48 -6.64
N ALA A 117 17.69 4.81 -6.50
CA ALA A 117 18.88 5.55 -6.09
C ALA A 117 19.35 5.13 -4.70
N ILE A 118 18.43 4.96 -3.75
CA ILE A 118 18.74 4.48 -2.40
C ILE A 118 19.27 3.05 -2.40
N GLU A 119 18.68 2.19 -3.22
CA GLU A 119 19.14 0.82 -3.39
C GLU A 119 20.60 0.77 -3.88
N MET A 120 20.95 1.64 -4.83
CA MET A 120 22.33 1.74 -5.35
C MET A 120 23.32 2.24 -4.30
N GLU A 121 22.91 3.10 -3.36
CA GLU A 121 23.74 3.61 -2.26
C GLU A 121 23.89 2.65 -1.08
N GLY A 122 23.38 1.42 -1.17
CA GLY A 122 23.56 0.38 -0.16
C GLY A 122 22.39 0.21 0.82
N GLY A 123 21.29 0.92 0.60
CA GLY A 123 20.04 0.76 1.35
C GLY A 123 20.11 1.15 2.83
N ARG A 124 19.05 0.91 3.54
CA ARG A 124 18.96 1.09 5.00
C ARG A 124 18.53 -0.20 5.67
N CYS A 125 18.94 -0.39 6.94
CA CYS A 125 18.64 -1.61 7.69
C CYS A 125 17.14 -1.84 7.95
N ASN A 126 16.34 -0.78 8.01
CA ASN A 126 14.89 -0.84 8.22
C ASN A 126 14.07 -0.68 6.92
N PHE A 127 14.65 -0.94 5.76
CA PHE A 127 13.98 -0.84 4.48
C PHE A 127 14.12 -2.12 3.67
N THR A 128 13.03 -2.59 3.10
CA THR A 128 13.01 -3.73 2.17
C THR A 128 12.28 -3.33 0.90
N LEU A 129 12.97 -3.36 -0.24
CA LEU A 129 12.34 -3.28 -1.54
C LEU A 129 11.80 -4.65 -1.90
N ILE A 130 10.51 -4.70 -2.16
CA ILE A 130 9.79 -5.90 -2.57
C ILE A 130 9.78 -5.96 -4.10
N SER A 131 9.64 -7.14 -4.67
CA SER A 131 9.35 -7.29 -6.10
C SER A 131 7.96 -6.74 -6.46
N GLU A 132 7.48 -6.96 -7.65
CA GLU A 132 6.21 -6.39 -8.14
C GLU A 132 4.96 -6.84 -7.38
N CYS A 133 5.03 -7.95 -6.66
CA CYS A 133 3.92 -8.53 -5.92
C CYS A 133 4.42 -9.29 -4.69
N MET A 134 3.64 -9.24 -3.61
CA MET A 134 3.91 -10.04 -2.40
C MET A 134 2.61 -10.55 -1.79
N THR A 135 2.74 -11.54 -0.93
CA THR A 135 1.66 -12.00 -0.06
C THR A 135 1.90 -11.48 1.36
N LEU A 136 0.89 -10.89 1.97
CA LEU A 136 0.89 -10.50 3.37
C LEU A 136 0.02 -11.46 4.16
N GLN A 137 0.56 -12.02 5.24
CA GLN A 137 -0.13 -12.93 6.14
C GLN A 137 -0.41 -12.25 7.47
N LEU A 138 -1.69 -12.19 7.83
CA LEU A 138 -2.16 -11.72 9.13
C LEU A 138 -2.57 -12.92 9.99
N GLY A 139 -1.84 -13.16 11.06
CA GLY A 139 -2.04 -14.35 11.86
C GLY A 139 -1.92 -15.65 11.04
N LYS A 140 -2.78 -16.64 11.31
CA LYS A 140 -2.66 -17.98 10.67
C LYS A 140 -3.43 -18.13 9.35
N GLN A 141 -4.40 -17.28 9.06
CA GLN A 141 -5.39 -17.58 8.01
C GLN A 141 -5.63 -16.46 6.99
N THR A 142 -5.27 -15.23 7.28
CA THR A 142 -5.55 -14.11 6.38
C THR A 142 -4.40 -13.90 5.44
N LEU A 143 -4.60 -14.15 4.17
CA LEU A 143 -3.64 -13.88 3.11
C LEU A 143 -4.19 -12.77 2.20
N LEU A 144 -3.40 -11.72 2.02
CA LEU A 144 -3.66 -10.62 1.10
C LEU A 144 -2.62 -10.63 -0.01
N THR A 145 -3.03 -10.37 -1.23
CA THR A 145 -2.11 -10.00 -2.29
C THR A 145 -1.84 -8.50 -2.22
N ILE A 146 -0.57 -8.13 -2.25
CA ILE A 146 -0.09 -6.75 -2.25
C ILE A 146 0.60 -6.52 -3.59
N THR A 147 0.16 -5.52 -4.35
CA THR A 147 0.69 -5.20 -5.67
C THR A 147 0.51 -3.73 -5.98
N HIS A 148 1.31 -3.18 -6.89
CA HIS A 148 1.08 -1.81 -7.36
C HIS A 148 -0.11 -1.74 -8.30
N TYR A 149 -0.22 -2.67 -9.23
CA TYR A 149 -1.31 -2.71 -10.22
C TYR A 149 -2.55 -3.45 -9.69
N PRO A 150 -3.76 -3.05 -10.09
CA PRO A 150 -4.96 -3.79 -9.74
C PRO A 150 -4.96 -5.14 -10.45
N VAL A 151 -4.82 -6.20 -9.68
CA VAL A 151 -4.88 -7.59 -10.19
C VAL A 151 -6.18 -8.21 -9.73
N VAL A 152 -6.99 -8.61 -10.70
CA VAL A 152 -8.24 -9.32 -10.49
C VAL A 152 -7.92 -10.79 -10.30
N ASP A 153 -8.32 -11.34 -9.18
CA ASP A 153 -8.22 -12.75 -8.79
C ASP A 153 -6.80 -13.31 -8.85
N THR A 154 -6.25 -13.48 -7.72
CA THR A 154 -5.16 -14.41 -7.56
C THR A 154 -5.70 -15.58 -6.77
N ALA A 155 -5.63 -16.76 -7.32
CA ALA A 155 -6.00 -18.02 -6.65
C ALA A 155 -5.32 -18.20 -5.27
N MET A 156 -4.41 -17.30 -4.92
CA MET A 156 -3.65 -17.25 -3.68
C MET A 156 -4.20 -16.23 -2.66
N ALA A 157 -4.96 -15.24 -3.08
CA ALA A 157 -5.48 -14.22 -2.17
C ALA A 157 -6.84 -14.63 -1.59
N VAL A 158 -6.82 -15.33 -0.49
CA VAL A 158 -8.04 -15.77 0.20
C VAL A 158 -8.88 -14.59 0.68
N TYR A 159 -8.26 -13.43 0.92
CA TYR A 159 -8.93 -12.26 1.50
C TYR A 159 -9.10 -11.09 0.54
N GLY A 160 -8.26 -10.95 -0.47
CA GLY A 160 -8.34 -9.89 -1.45
C GLY A 160 -6.99 -9.28 -1.80
N THR A 161 -7.04 -8.23 -2.61
CA THR A 161 -5.87 -7.51 -3.13
C THR A 161 -5.88 -6.07 -2.64
N LEU A 162 -4.74 -5.61 -2.13
CA LEU A 162 -4.46 -4.19 -1.94
C LEU A 162 -3.59 -3.71 -3.10
N CYS A 163 -3.99 -2.61 -3.72
CA CYS A 163 -3.28 -2.06 -4.87
C CYS A 163 -3.17 -0.52 -4.80
N GLY A 164 -2.44 0.04 -5.72
CA GLY A 164 -2.34 1.45 -6.05
C GLY A 164 -2.62 1.71 -7.52
N HIS A 165 -1.82 2.61 -8.12
CA HIS A 165 -1.80 2.92 -9.56
C HIS A 165 -3.03 3.63 -10.12
N CYS A 166 -4.20 3.42 -9.56
CA CYS A 166 -5.47 3.87 -10.14
C CYS A 166 -5.91 5.25 -9.68
N HIS A 167 -5.20 5.85 -8.73
CA HIS A 167 -5.45 7.22 -8.25
C HIS A 167 -6.93 7.46 -7.85
N GLY A 168 -7.59 6.48 -7.26
CA GLY A 168 -8.99 6.56 -6.88
C GLY A 168 -9.98 6.50 -8.06
N SER A 169 -9.51 6.24 -9.29
CA SER A 169 -10.38 6.13 -10.47
C SER A 169 -11.22 4.85 -10.51
N LEU A 170 -10.83 3.85 -9.73
CA LEU A 170 -11.58 2.60 -9.58
C LEU A 170 -12.63 2.67 -8.46
N THR A 171 -13.47 3.71 -8.48
CA THR A 171 -14.51 3.92 -7.45
C THR A 171 -15.42 2.71 -7.31
N ALA A 172 -15.79 2.07 -8.41
CA ALA A 172 -16.61 0.86 -8.38
C ALA A 172 -15.94 -0.31 -7.64
N LEU A 173 -14.60 -0.39 -7.65
CA LEU A 173 -13.83 -1.37 -6.88
C LEU A 173 -13.82 -1.05 -5.38
N ASN A 174 -13.86 0.24 -5.04
CA ASN A 174 -13.80 0.72 -3.65
C ASN A 174 -15.17 0.80 -2.97
N GLU A 175 -16.26 0.92 -3.72
CA GLU A 175 -17.62 1.10 -3.21
C GLU A 175 -18.42 -0.21 -3.02
N GLY A 176 -17.78 -1.35 -3.11
CA GLY A 176 -18.39 -2.64 -2.80
C GLY A 176 -19.24 -3.29 -3.87
N ASN A 177 -19.38 -2.69 -5.05
CA ASN A 177 -20.21 -3.19 -6.15
C ASN A 177 -19.39 -3.74 -7.34
N SER A 178 -18.13 -4.11 -7.12
CA SER A 178 -17.28 -4.57 -8.20
C SER A 178 -17.52 -6.05 -8.52
N SER A 179 -17.85 -6.35 -9.76
CA SER A 179 -17.80 -7.70 -10.34
C SER A 179 -16.36 -8.25 -10.43
N LEU A 180 -15.36 -7.41 -10.14
CA LEU A 180 -13.93 -7.72 -10.24
C LEU A 180 -13.33 -8.30 -8.95
N GLY A 181 -14.16 -8.63 -7.94
CA GLY A 181 -13.68 -9.25 -6.72
C GLY A 181 -13.23 -8.25 -5.63
N ARG A 182 -12.48 -8.75 -4.67
CA ARG A 182 -12.01 -7.97 -3.50
C ARG A 182 -10.70 -7.27 -3.79
N ILE A 183 -10.78 -6.12 -4.43
CA ILE A 183 -9.63 -5.23 -4.65
C ILE A 183 -9.90 -3.91 -3.93
N PHE A 184 -8.90 -3.37 -3.26
CA PHE A 184 -8.95 -2.07 -2.63
C PHE A 184 -7.77 -1.20 -3.08
N ASP A 185 -8.09 -0.03 -3.64
CA ASP A 185 -7.11 0.98 -4.03
C ASP A 185 -6.66 1.77 -2.79
N CYS A 186 -5.40 1.58 -2.40
CA CYS A 186 -4.77 2.25 -1.26
C CYS A 186 -4.06 3.56 -1.65
N GLY A 187 -4.27 4.04 -2.87
CA GLY A 187 -3.67 5.28 -3.36
C GLY A 187 -4.00 6.48 -2.47
N VAL A 188 -3.05 7.40 -2.36
CA VAL A 188 -3.19 8.61 -1.54
C VAL A 188 -4.42 9.45 -1.92
N ASP A 189 -4.80 9.47 -3.20
CA ASP A 189 -6.00 10.16 -3.69
C ASP A 189 -7.27 9.62 -3.02
N ASN A 190 -7.34 8.30 -2.89
CA ASN A 190 -8.46 7.63 -2.24
C ASN A 190 -8.43 7.85 -0.72
N ALA A 191 -7.24 7.80 -0.12
CA ALA A 191 -7.06 8.05 1.31
C ALA A 191 -7.46 9.48 1.70
N LEU A 192 -7.04 10.47 0.96
CA LEU A 192 -7.43 11.87 1.17
C LEU A 192 -8.93 12.08 1.03
N ARG A 193 -9.55 11.46 0.04
CA ARG A 193 -11.00 11.56 -0.19
C ARG A 193 -11.80 10.93 0.95
N LEU A 194 -11.43 9.71 1.37
CA LEU A 194 -12.21 8.92 2.33
C LEU A 194 -11.86 9.20 3.79
N LYS A 195 -10.59 9.53 4.08
CA LYS A 195 -10.07 9.63 5.45
C LYS A 195 -9.55 11.03 5.81
N LYS A 196 -9.45 11.95 4.86
CA LYS A 196 -8.86 13.28 5.04
C LYS A 196 -7.40 13.25 5.53
N ARG A 197 -6.70 12.17 5.19
CA ARG A 197 -5.27 11.95 5.48
C ARG A 197 -4.67 11.06 4.39
N PRO A 198 -3.34 11.08 4.16
CA PRO A 198 -2.72 10.45 2.99
C PRO A 198 -2.41 8.95 3.17
N TYR A 199 -3.06 8.26 4.09
CA TYR A 199 -2.81 6.85 4.38
C TYR A 199 -4.04 6.14 4.92
N PHE A 200 -4.02 4.82 4.84
CA PHE A 200 -4.91 3.90 5.55
C PHE A 200 -4.13 3.12 6.62
N THR A 201 -4.82 2.61 7.63
CA THR A 201 -4.32 1.46 8.38
C THR A 201 -4.73 0.17 7.68
N LEU A 202 -4.00 -0.91 7.91
CA LEU A 202 -4.35 -2.21 7.33
C LEU A 202 -5.75 -2.68 7.76
N ASP A 203 -6.14 -2.40 9.01
CA ASP A 203 -7.48 -2.72 9.50
C ASP A 203 -8.59 -1.99 8.74
N GLU A 204 -8.34 -0.74 8.36
CA GLU A 204 -9.28 0.01 7.51
C GLU A 204 -9.38 -0.60 6.12
N CYS A 205 -8.25 -0.98 5.51
CA CYS A 205 -8.24 -1.69 4.24
C CYS A 205 -9.03 -3.00 4.31
N LEU A 206 -8.83 -3.78 5.37
CA LEU A 206 -9.60 -5.00 5.62
C LEU A 206 -11.10 -4.71 5.81
N GLY A 207 -11.43 -3.62 6.51
CA GLY A 207 -12.82 -3.17 6.64
C GLY A 207 -13.48 -2.92 5.28
N TYR A 208 -12.80 -2.19 4.39
CA TYR A 208 -13.29 -1.95 3.04
C TYR A 208 -13.41 -3.23 2.21
N LEU A 209 -12.45 -4.14 2.30
CA LEU A 209 -12.52 -5.43 1.61
C LEU A 209 -13.69 -6.30 2.10
N ARG A 210 -14.02 -6.27 3.40
CA ARG A 210 -15.14 -7.02 3.99
C ARG A 210 -16.51 -6.51 3.58
N CYS A 211 -16.64 -5.22 3.34
CA CYS A 211 -17.90 -4.59 2.94
C CYS A 211 -18.32 -4.90 1.50
N LYS A 212 -17.49 -5.61 0.71
CA LYS A 212 -17.81 -5.95 -0.69
C LYS A 212 -18.83 -7.09 -0.78
N LYS A 213 -19.98 -6.81 -1.36
CA LYS A 213 -21.20 -7.66 -1.30
C LYS A 213 -21.10 -9.06 -1.91
N ASP A 214 -20.16 -9.33 -2.80
CA ASP A 214 -20.11 -10.61 -3.54
C ASP A 214 -19.13 -11.65 -2.96
N TRP A 215 -18.65 -11.40 -1.76
CA TRP A 215 -17.67 -12.30 -1.11
C TRP A 215 -18.17 -13.71 -0.88
N ASP A 216 -19.39 -13.86 -0.39
CA ASP A 216 -19.93 -15.17 -0.05
C ASP A 216 -20.13 -16.03 -1.29
N LYS A 217 -20.54 -15.41 -2.43
CA LYS A 217 -20.65 -16.11 -3.71
C LYS A 217 -19.30 -16.58 -4.24
N THR A 218 -18.26 -15.74 -4.14
CA THR A 218 -16.91 -16.08 -4.62
C THR A 218 -16.30 -17.19 -3.78
N LEU A 219 -16.49 -17.17 -2.45
CA LEU A 219 -16.07 -18.26 -1.56
C LEU A 219 -16.82 -19.57 -1.84
N GLN A 220 -18.12 -19.50 -2.11
CA GLN A 220 -18.91 -20.67 -2.47
C GLN A 220 -18.44 -21.28 -3.79
N LEU A 221 -18.20 -20.48 -4.81
CA LEU A 221 -17.65 -20.92 -6.09
C LEU A 221 -16.25 -21.54 -5.95
N HIS A 222 -15.40 -20.96 -5.10
CA HIS A 222 -14.07 -21.50 -4.84
C HIS A 222 -14.12 -22.84 -4.08
N ARG A 223 -15.03 -23.00 -3.14
CA ARG A 223 -15.25 -24.27 -2.43
C ARG A 223 -15.80 -25.33 -3.38
N GLN A 224 -16.78 -24.98 -4.22
CA GLN A 224 -17.35 -25.90 -5.22
C GLN A 224 -16.29 -26.36 -6.23
N ARG A 225 -15.44 -25.47 -6.75
CA ARG A 225 -14.34 -25.83 -7.66
C ARG A 225 -13.34 -26.79 -7.01
N LYS A 226 -12.94 -26.54 -5.75
CA LYS A 226 -12.05 -27.45 -5.02
C LYS A 226 -12.67 -28.82 -4.77
N GLU A 227 -13.95 -28.87 -4.52
CA GLU A 227 -14.67 -30.14 -4.37
C GLU A 227 -14.74 -30.88 -5.71
N GLU A 228 -15.00 -30.20 -6.81
CA GLU A 228 -15.01 -30.77 -8.16
C GLU A 228 -13.62 -31.25 -8.62
N GLU A 229 -12.55 -30.52 -8.29
CA GLU A 229 -11.17 -30.93 -8.56
C GLU A 229 -10.78 -32.18 -7.77
N ASN A 230 -11.17 -32.28 -6.50
CA ASN A 230 -10.90 -33.46 -5.66
C ASN A 230 -11.66 -34.68 -6.13
N VAL A 231 -12.86 -34.55 -6.74
CA VAL A 231 -13.64 -35.69 -7.30
C VAL A 231 -13.04 -36.17 -8.62
N ARG A 232 -12.32 -35.33 -9.36
CA ARG A 232 -11.67 -35.73 -10.64
C ARG A 232 -10.34 -36.46 -10.48
N VAL A 233 -9.80 -36.52 -9.27
CA VAL A 233 -8.48 -37.12 -8.95
C VAL A 233 -8.66 -38.53 -8.34
N VAL A 234 -9.88 -39.00 -8.20
CA VAL A 234 -10.24 -40.37 -7.81
C VAL A 234 -10.80 -41.12 -9.03
#